data_594dc60c195d89bfbab283bd67d6b8c9
#
_entry.id   594dc60c195d89bfbab283bd67d6b8c9
#
_cell.length_a   1.000
_cell.length_b   1.000
_cell.length_c   1.000
_cell.angle_alpha   90.00
_cell.angle_beta   90.00
_cell.angle_gamma   90.00
#
_symmetry.space_group_name_H-M   'P 1'
#
loop_
_entity.id
_entity.type
_entity.pdbx_description
1 polymer ?
#
loop_
_entity_poly.entity_id
_entity_poly.type
_entity_poly.pdbx_seq_one_letter_code
_entity_poly.pdbx_strand_id
1 'polypeptide(L)'
;MKIAVAAGGRFHAFHLAHQLQRYDVLHGLYTASYRQGDELQIPSQKIFYNKTVGFLDNVYNKFGGKYLVDPSSWYVMKDRWFDEWFDEKLHETKDIDLVVGWAHYVGKSIQTIKSMGSKLILESGSMHILAQQKILQQEAARWGSTVAGMKKENCEKILEEYEAADFISIPSSHVKNSFIEYGIPSTKLIVTPYGVDYDSFYVSRLEPPKKFKVIFVGMISLHKGIGYLLEAWKRLNLPHYAAELVIIGSHYDFQGEINVTPSVNYVGSLRQADLKKWYGEASLLVLPSVQEGLAMVQAEALAAGIPILCTDRTGGQDLIHDGEHGFVVPHANIDALVEKIGWAYAHQEDLYRMGIAGQNHIKKYSWNAYGKKMMKHYTKILAG
;
A
#
# COMPACT_ATOMS: atom_id res chain seq x y z
N MET A 1 27.10 -8.57 7.58
CA MET A 1 25.62 -8.59 7.61
C MET A 1 25.11 -8.98 6.23
N LYS A 2 24.35 -10.07 6.16
CA LYS A 2 23.72 -10.58 4.93
C LYS A 2 22.22 -10.68 5.14
N ILE A 3 21.42 -9.98 4.32
CA ILE A 3 19.98 -9.86 4.47
C ILE A 3 19.27 -10.47 3.26
N ALA A 4 18.39 -11.43 3.49
CA ALA A 4 17.48 -11.97 2.48
C ALA A 4 16.13 -11.23 2.53
N VAL A 5 15.56 -10.94 1.36
CA VAL A 5 14.23 -10.32 1.21
C VAL A 5 13.31 -11.33 0.53
N ALA A 6 12.18 -11.70 1.15
CA ALA A 6 11.25 -12.69 0.63
C ALA A 6 9.82 -12.13 0.50
N ALA A 7 9.33 -12.03 -0.74
CA ALA A 7 8.01 -11.49 -1.04
C ALA A 7 7.39 -12.19 -2.25
N GLY A 8 6.30 -12.92 -2.07
CA GLY A 8 5.59 -13.59 -3.17
C GLY A 8 4.96 -12.62 -4.18
N GLY A 9 4.71 -11.39 -3.78
CA GLY A 9 4.25 -10.29 -4.63
C GLY A 9 5.30 -9.21 -4.86
N ARG A 10 4.97 -8.22 -5.71
CA ARG A 10 5.91 -7.13 -6.00
C ARG A 10 6.10 -6.19 -4.80
N PHE A 11 5.03 -5.70 -4.23
CA PHE A 11 5.02 -4.73 -3.12
C PHE A 11 6.15 -3.67 -3.25
N HIS A 12 6.67 -3.19 -2.10
CA HIS A 12 7.88 -2.37 -2.04
C HIS A 12 9.17 -3.19 -1.83
N ALA A 13 9.09 -4.53 -2.00
CA ALA A 13 10.22 -5.44 -1.78
C ALA A 13 11.43 -5.14 -2.67
N PHE A 14 11.18 -4.74 -3.93
CA PHE A 14 12.23 -4.33 -4.86
C PHE A 14 12.94 -3.05 -4.40
N HIS A 15 12.20 -2.09 -3.88
CA HIS A 15 12.78 -0.86 -3.32
C HIS A 15 13.63 -1.17 -2.08
N LEU A 16 13.13 -2.02 -1.17
CA LEU A 16 13.92 -2.46 -0.02
C LEU A 16 15.19 -3.18 -0.47
N ALA A 17 15.09 -4.17 -1.35
CA ALA A 17 16.22 -4.92 -1.86
C ALA A 17 17.25 -4.02 -2.56
N HIS A 18 16.77 -3.04 -3.37
CA HIS A 18 17.65 -2.04 -3.97
C HIS A 18 18.41 -1.23 -2.90
N GLN A 19 17.73 -0.76 -1.85
CA GLN A 19 18.41 -0.05 -0.78
C GLN A 19 19.44 -0.92 -0.06
N LEU A 20 19.12 -2.18 0.23
CA LEU A 20 20.07 -3.13 0.84
C LEU A 20 21.27 -3.41 -0.08
N GLN A 21 21.06 -3.47 -1.40
CA GLN A 21 22.14 -3.61 -2.38
C GLN A 21 23.07 -2.39 -2.36
N ARG A 22 22.55 -1.17 -2.22
CA ARG A 22 23.37 0.05 -2.11
C ARG A 22 24.29 0.05 -0.88
N TYR A 23 23.90 -0.65 0.19
CA TYR A 23 24.73 -0.84 1.38
C TYR A 23 25.57 -2.11 1.34
N ASP A 24 25.54 -2.83 0.20
CA ASP A 24 26.25 -4.12 0.00
C ASP A 24 25.93 -5.19 1.07
N VAL A 25 24.68 -5.21 1.56
CA VAL A 25 24.20 -6.18 2.56
C VAL A 25 23.11 -7.10 2.02
N LEU A 26 22.63 -6.87 0.79
CA LEU A 26 21.65 -7.75 0.16
C LEU A 26 22.27 -9.11 -0.14
N HIS A 27 21.76 -10.17 0.49
CA HIS A 27 22.04 -11.54 0.09
C HIS A 27 21.27 -11.85 -1.22
N GLY A 28 19.94 -11.68 -1.21
CA GLY A 28 19.10 -11.90 -2.37
C GLY A 28 17.65 -11.44 -2.16
N LEU A 29 16.98 -11.17 -3.27
CA LEU A 29 15.55 -10.95 -3.37
C LEU A 29 14.88 -12.22 -3.89
N TYR A 30 14.03 -12.83 -3.08
CA TYR A 30 13.23 -14.02 -3.41
C TYR A 30 11.81 -13.58 -3.72
N THR A 31 11.32 -13.87 -4.94
CA THR A 31 10.00 -13.39 -5.37
C THR A 31 9.32 -14.34 -6.37
N ALA A 32 7.99 -14.30 -6.44
CA ALA A 32 7.20 -14.92 -7.51
C ALA A 32 6.61 -13.88 -8.49
N SER A 33 6.91 -12.58 -8.30
CA SER A 33 6.42 -11.50 -9.14
C SER A 33 7.59 -10.66 -9.66
N TYR A 34 8.11 -11.05 -10.83
CA TYR A 34 9.23 -10.37 -11.47
C TYR A 34 8.95 -10.14 -12.95
N ARG A 35 9.28 -8.96 -13.43
CA ARG A 35 9.29 -8.60 -14.85
C ARG A 35 10.62 -7.94 -15.17
N GLN A 36 11.13 -8.19 -16.37
CA GLN A 36 12.33 -7.50 -16.86
C GLN A 36 12.11 -5.98 -16.81
N GLY A 37 13.06 -5.26 -16.23
CA GLY A 37 12.96 -3.83 -15.94
C GLY A 37 12.55 -3.48 -14.51
N ASP A 38 12.17 -4.47 -13.69
CA ASP A 38 11.82 -4.27 -12.27
C ASP A 38 13.05 -4.20 -11.35
N GLU A 39 14.24 -4.45 -11.88
CA GLU A 39 15.48 -4.74 -11.12
C GLU A 39 15.94 -3.59 -10.23
N LEU A 40 15.58 -2.33 -10.52
CA LEU A 40 16.00 -1.16 -9.75
C LEU A 40 17.51 -1.18 -9.42
N GLN A 41 18.36 -1.58 -10.39
CA GLN A 41 19.81 -1.75 -10.21
C GLN A 41 20.22 -2.88 -9.23
N ILE A 42 19.35 -3.84 -8.93
CA ILE A 42 19.71 -5.06 -8.23
C ILE A 42 20.40 -6.01 -9.23
N PRO A 43 21.60 -6.54 -8.95
CA PRO A 43 22.25 -7.52 -9.82
C PRO A 43 21.35 -8.73 -10.06
N SER A 44 21.21 -9.18 -11.31
CA SER A 44 20.30 -10.27 -11.67
C SER A 44 20.60 -11.59 -10.94
N GLN A 45 21.86 -11.84 -10.60
CA GLN A 45 22.27 -13.01 -9.79
C GLN A 45 21.78 -12.97 -8.34
N LYS A 46 21.33 -11.81 -7.86
CA LYS A 46 20.71 -11.65 -6.53
C LYS A 46 19.18 -11.65 -6.58
N ILE A 47 18.57 -11.87 -7.74
CA ILE A 47 17.12 -12.00 -7.89
C ILE A 47 16.75 -13.45 -8.12
N PHE A 48 16.21 -14.09 -7.10
CA PHE A 48 15.72 -15.46 -7.16
C PHE A 48 14.23 -15.43 -7.47
N TYR A 49 13.85 -15.90 -8.65
CA TYR A 49 12.48 -15.84 -9.15
C TYR A 49 11.85 -17.22 -9.27
N ASN A 50 10.73 -17.43 -8.56
CA ASN A 50 9.93 -18.63 -8.74
C ASN A 50 9.08 -18.51 -10.03
N LYS A 51 9.67 -18.99 -11.14
CA LYS A 51 9.03 -18.93 -12.46
C LYS A 51 7.72 -19.68 -12.53
N THR A 52 7.61 -20.81 -11.84
CA THR A 52 6.41 -21.66 -11.86
C THR A 52 5.23 -20.94 -11.21
N VAL A 53 5.39 -20.43 -10.00
CA VAL A 53 4.34 -19.68 -9.30
C VAL A 53 3.97 -18.42 -10.08
N GLY A 54 4.96 -17.68 -10.58
CA GLY A 54 4.71 -16.48 -11.38
C GLY A 54 3.99 -16.79 -12.70
N PHE A 55 4.31 -17.89 -13.38
CA PHE A 55 3.61 -18.33 -14.58
C PHE A 55 2.15 -18.70 -14.30
N LEU A 56 1.92 -19.52 -13.27
CA LEU A 56 0.57 -19.95 -12.88
C LEU A 56 -0.30 -18.76 -12.48
N ASP A 57 0.25 -17.78 -11.75
CA ASP A 57 -0.47 -16.55 -11.39
C ASP A 57 -0.86 -15.72 -12.63
N ASN A 58 0.04 -15.63 -13.61
CA ASN A 58 -0.27 -14.97 -14.88
C ASN A 58 -1.37 -15.71 -15.68
N VAL A 59 -1.34 -17.04 -15.71
CA VAL A 59 -2.36 -17.86 -16.37
C VAL A 59 -3.71 -17.66 -15.67
N TYR A 60 -3.75 -17.77 -14.35
CA TYR A 60 -4.95 -17.55 -13.56
C TYR A 60 -5.59 -16.18 -13.86
N ASN A 61 -4.79 -15.11 -13.83
CA ASN A 61 -5.29 -13.75 -14.03
C ASN A 61 -5.71 -13.46 -15.49
N LYS A 62 -5.04 -14.05 -16.50
CA LYS A 62 -5.31 -13.76 -17.92
C LYS A 62 -6.40 -14.64 -18.54
N PHE A 63 -6.52 -15.89 -18.13
CA PHE A 63 -7.38 -16.88 -18.76
C PHE A 63 -8.62 -17.26 -17.94
N GLY A 64 -9.06 -16.36 -17.06
CA GLY A 64 -10.32 -16.55 -16.34
C GLY A 64 -10.26 -17.59 -15.23
N GLY A 65 -9.10 -17.82 -14.64
CA GLY A 65 -8.92 -18.77 -13.53
C GLY A 65 -9.88 -18.56 -12.36
N LYS A 66 -10.35 -17.33 -12.15
CA LYS A 66 -11.38 -16.99 -11.15
C LYS A 66 -12.72 -17.73 -11.31
N TYR A 67 -13.00 -18.26 -12.49
CA TYR A 67 -14.18 -19.08 -12.75
C TYR A 67 -13.98 -20.57 -12.40
N LEU A 68 -12.72 -21.00 -12.22
CA LEU A 68 -12.35 -22.38 -11.89
C LEU A 68 -11.99 -22.52 -10.41
N VAL A 69 -11.28 -21.53 -9.86
CA VAL A 69 -10.84 -21.51 -8.47
C VAL A 69 -11.17 -20.13 -7.91
N ASP A 70 -11.85 -20.07 -6.77
CA ASP A 70 -12.17 -18.79 -6.15
C ASP A 70 -10.88 -18.01 -5.79
N PRO A 71 -10.89 -16.67 -5.91
CA PRO A 71 -9.68 -15.87 -5.70
C PRO A 71 -9.03 -16.09 -4.33
N SER A 72 -9.81 -16.26 -3.27
CA SER A 72 -9.27 -16.45 -1.93
C SER A 72 -8.52 -17.78 -1.79
N SER A 73 -9.05 -18.87 -2.38
CA SER A 73 -8.36 -20.18 -2.45
C SER A 73 -7.10 -20.09 -3.32
N TRP A 74 -7.17 -19.39 -4.45
CA TRP A 74 -6.00 -19.18 -5.32
C TRP A 74 -4.85 -18.52 -4.58
N TYR A 75 -5.11 -17.42 -3.86
CA TYR A 75 -4.09 -16.74 -3.09
C TYR A 75 -3.47 -17.62 -2.01
N VAL A 76 -4.29 -18.40 -1.28
CA VAL A 76 -3.78 -19.38 -0.29
C VAL A 76 -2.79 -20.37 -0.92
N MET A 77 -3.17 -20.97 -2.06
CA MET A 77 -2.33 -21.95 -2.75
C MET A 77 -1.03 -21.33 -3.26
N LYS A 78 -1.12 -20.15 -3.86
CA LYS A 78 0.02 -19.44 -4.42
C LYS A 78 1.02 -19.03 -3.33
N ASP A 79 0.52 -18.48 -2.22
CA ASP A 79 1.34 -18.04 -1.09
C ASP A 79 2.04 -19.24 -0.44
N ARG A 80 1.36 -20.38 -0.31
CA ARG A 80 1.93 -21.63 0.17
C ARG A 80 3.03 -22.17 -0.76
N TRP A 81 2.81 -22.22 -2.07
CA TRP A 81 3.82 -22.69 -3.03
C TRP A 81 5.06 -21.78 -3.05
N PHE A 82 4.88 -20.49 -2.87
CA PHE A 82 6.01 -19.57 -2.73
C PHE A 82 6.80 -19.86 -1.46
N ASP A 83 6.13 -20.00 -0.31
CA ASP A 83 6.73 -20.26 0.98
C ASP A 83 7.50 -21.60 1.00
N GLU A 84 6.93 -22.65 0.41
CA GLU A 84 7.60 -23.96 0.23
C GLU A 84 8.87 -23.83 -0.62
N TRP A 85 8.81 -23.12 -1.72
CA TRP A 85 9.96 -22.86 -2.57
C TRP A 85 11.02 -22.00 -1.86
N PHE A 86 10.61 -21.01 -1.09
CA PHE A 86 11.54 -20.17 -0.35
C PHE A 86 12.25 -20.96 0.74
N ASP A 87 11.53 -21.82 1.44
CA ASP A 87 12.09 -22.75 2.42
C ASP A 87 13.17 -23.67 1.80
N GLU A 88 12.90 -24.26 0.64
CA GLU A 88 13.90 -25.03 -0.11
C GLU A 88 15.15 -24.20 -0.44
N LYS A 89 14.98 -22.95 -0.86
CA LYS A 89 16.10 -22.05 -1.17
C LYS A 89 16.92 -21.68 0.07
N LEU A 90 16.28 -21.57 1.23
CA LEU A 90 16.99 -21.35 2.49
C LEU A 90 17.89 -22.53 2.85
N HIS A 91 17.47 -23.78 2.61
CA HIS A 91 18.31 -24.98 2.83
C HIS A 91 19.54 -25.02 1.92
N GLU A 92 19.48 -24.43 0.72
CA GLU A 92 20.61 -24.31 -0.20
C GLU A 92 21.58 -23.17 0.21
N THR A 93 21.19 -22.34 1.18
CA THR A 93 21.85 -21.08 1.49
C THR A 93 22.49 -21.14 2.88
N LYS A 94 23.67 -20.52 3.04
CA LYS A 94 24.36 -20.38 4.33
C LYS A 94 24.61 -18.90 4.63
N ASP A 95 24.80 -18.60 5.90
CA ASP A 95 25.24 -17.28 6.37
C ASP A 95 24.27 -16.13 6.07
N ILE A 96 22.97 -16.31 6.32
CA ILE A 96 22.01 -15.21 6.36
C ILE A 96 21.84 -14.76 7.81
N ASP A 97 22.10 -13.48 8.09
CA ASP A 97 21.95 -12.90 9.44
C ASP A 97 20.50 -12.50 9.72
N LEU A 98 19.79 -12.05 8.67
CA LEU A 98 18.44 -11.49 8.77
C LEU A 98 17.61 -11.86 7.54
N VAL A 99 16.38 -12.32 7.78
CA VAL A 99 15.35 -12.50 6.76
C VAL A 99 14.28 -11.41 6.95
N VAL A 100 14.00 -10.65 5.90
CA VAL A 100 12.83 -9.76 5.82
C VAL A 100 11.78 -10.43 4.94
N GLY A 101 10.78 -11.03 5.57
CA GLY A 101 9.71 -11.75 4.91
C GLY A 101 8.40 -10.99 4.93
N TRP A 102 7.65 -10.97 3.83
CA TRP A 102 6.30 -10.41 3.82
C TRP A 102 5.31 -11.35 4.50
N ALA A 103 4.38 -10.81 5.28
CA ALA A 103 3.27 -11.55 5.84
C ALA A 103 2.55 -12.35 4.74
N HIS A 104 2.08 -13.54 5.03
CA HIS A 104 1.56 -14.59 4.15
C HIS A 104 2.59 -15.50 3.48
N TYR A 105 3.88 -15.15 3.45
CA TYR A 105 4.87 -15.78 2.55
C TYR A 105 6.00 -16.51 3.27
N VAL A 106 5.99 -16.59 4.60
CA VAL A 106 7.12 -17.14 5.37
C VAL A 106 6.74 -18.13 6.48
N GLY A 107 5.46 -18.49 6.60
CA GLY A 107 4.97 -19.34 7.71
C GLY A 107 5.69 -20.68 7.81
N LYS A 108 5.92 -21.38 6.68
CA LYS A 108 6.66 -22.64 6.64
C LYS A 108 8.15 -22.44 6.86
N SER A 109 8.72 -21.36 6.31
CA SER A 109 10.15 -21.04 6.38
C SER A 109 10.61 -20.62 7.78
N ILE A 110 9.69 -20.33 8.71
CA ILE A 110 10.03 -19.86 10.09
C ILE A 110 11.00 -20.81 10.79
N GLN A 111 10.76 -22.12 10.73
CA GLN A 111 11.61 -23.10 11.43
C GLN A 111 13.02 -23.13 10.85
N THR A 112 13.14 -23.10 9.53
CA THR A 112 14.43 -23.05 8.83
C THR A 112 15.18 -21.77 9.18
N ILE A 113 14.52 -20.59 9.14
CA ILE A 113 15.11 -19.31 9.53
C ILE A 113 15.66 -19.36 10.97
N LYS A 114 14.87 -19.88 11.92
CA LYS A 114 15.28 -20.03 13.31
C LYS A 114 16.44 -21.02 13.47
N SER A 115 16.43 -22.16 12.76
CA SER A 115 17.50 -23.15 12.82
C SER A 115 18.83 -22.63 12.27
N MET A 116 18.80 -21.69 11.33
CA MET A 116 19.99 -20.99 10.81
C MET A 116 20.55 -19.96 11.81
N GLY A 117 19.85 -19.66 12.90
CA GLY A 117 20.19 -18.59 13.83
C GLY A 117 19.88 -17.18 13.27
N SER A 118 19.19 -17.09 12.15
CA SER A 118 18.81 -15.83 11.52
C SER A 118 17.68 -15.15 12.27
N LYS A 119 17.67 -13.80 12.30
CA LYS A 119 16.53 -13.01 12.76
C LYS A 119 15.45 -12.93 11.69
N LEU A 120 14.18 -12.94 12.10
CA LEU A 120 13.04 -12.74 11.21
C LEU A 120 12.38 -11.39 11.48
N ILE A 121 12.36 -10.51 10.48
CA ILE A 121 11.49 -9.34 10.44
C ILE A 121 10.36 -9.62 9.48
N LEU A 122 9.14 -9.53 9.98
CA LEU A 122 7.94 -9.68 9.17
C LEU A 122 7.49 -8.31 8.64
N GLU A 123 7.44 -8.14 7.33
CA GLU A 123 6.91 -6.93 6.69
C GLU A 123 5.39 -7.03 6.60
N SER A 124 4.67 -6.18 7.31
CA SER A 124 3.20 -6.10 7.29
C SER A 124 2.74 -4.74 6.77
N GLY A 125 2.38 -4.71 5.49
CA GLY A 125 1.97 -3.50 4.79
C GLY A 125 0.56 -3.01 5.13
N SER A 126 -0.13 -3.59 6.12
CA SER A 126 -1.52 -3.28 6.45
C SER A 126 -1.78 -3.39 7.95
N MET A 127 -3.00 -3.04 8.40
CA MET A 127 -3.43 -3.21 9.79
C MET A 127 -3.34 -4.68 10.24
N HIS A 128 -3.36 -4.91 11.55
CA HIS A 128 -3.43 -6.26 12.11
C HIS A 128 -4.58 -7.06 11.47
N ILE A 129 -4.36 -8.32 11.13
CA ILE A 129 -5.28 -9.10 10.31
C ILE A 129 -6.70 -9.17 10.89
N LEU A 130 -6.84 -9.29 12.21
CA LEU A 130 -8.14 -9.33 12.87
C LEU A 130 -8.85 -7.96 12.81
N ALA A 131 -8.10 -6.85 12.87
CA ALA A 131 -8.66 -5.51 12.63
C ALA A 131 -9.19 -5.37 11.21
N GLN A 132 -8.41 -5.82 10.22
CA GLN A 132 -8.85 -5.84 8.81
C GLN A 132 -10.13 -6.64 8.62
N GLN A 133 -10.20 -7.85 9.14
CA GLN A 133 -11.38 -8.72 9.07
C GLN A 133 -12.63 -8.04 9.62
N LYS A 134 -12.52 -7.47 10.83
CA LYS A 134 -13.62 -6.76 11.49
C LYS A 134 -14.14 -5.60 10.62
N ILE A 135 -13.23 -4.77 10.09
CA ILE A 135 -13.58 -3.63 9.25
C ILE A 135 -14.26 -4.11 7.95
N LEU A 136 -13.68 -5.10 7.26
CA LEU A 136 -14.24 -5.59 6.01
C LEU A 136 -15.63 -6.21 6.18
N GLN A 137 -15.87 -6.93 7.29
CA GLN A 137 -17.20 -7.45 7.62
C GLN A 137 -18.22 -6.32 7.86
N GLN A 138 -17.82 -5.27 8.56
CA GLN A 138 -18.67 -4.10 8.80
C GLN A 138 -19.01 -3.37 7.51
N GLU A 139 -18.03 -3.17 6.62
CA GLU A 139 -18.24 -2.53 5.33
C GLU A 139 -19.08 -3.39 4.39
N ALA A 140 -18.86 -4.71 4.35
CA ALA A 140 -19.69 -5.62 3.57
C ALA A 140 -21.17 -5.57 4.01
N ALA A 141 -21.43 -5.56 5.32
CA ALA A 141 -22.78 -5.43 5.86
C ALA A 141 -23.40 -4.06 5.50
N ARG A 142 -22.62 -2.97 5.57
CA ARG A 142 -23.09 -1.61 5.26
C ARG A 142 -23.49 -1.44 3.79
N TRP A 143 -22.70 -1.99 2.88
CA TRP A 143 -22.87 -1.83 1.43
C TRP A 143 -23.57 -3.00 0.76
N GLY A 144 -24.12 -3.95 1.54
CA GLY A 144 -24.85 -5.11 1.02
C GLY A 144 -23.99 -6.06 0.16
N SER A 145 -22.69 -6.12 0.45
CA SER A 145 -21.76 -7.00 -0.27
C SER A 145 -21.71 -8.39 0.37
N THR A 146 -21.60 -9.40 -0.48
CA THR A 146 -21.41 -10.81 -0.06
C THR A 146 -19.95 -11.23 0.03
N VAL A 147 -19.01 -10.29 -0.12
CA VAL A 147 -17.58 -10.61 -0.06
C VAL A 147 -17.25 -11.12 1.34
N ALA A 148 -16.95 -12.42 1.41
CA ALA A 148 -16.40 -13.02 2.61
C ALA A 148 -15.02 -12.41 2.88
N GLY A 149 -14.73 -12.08 4.11
CA GLY A 149 -13.38 -11.71 4.52
C GLY A 149 -12.37 -12.83 4.21
N MET A 150 -11.15 -12.66 4.64
CA MET A 150 -10.10 -13.67 4.48
C MET A 150 -10.51 -15.00 5.13
N LYS A 151 -10.14 -16.13 4.53
CA LYS A 151 -10.39 -17.45 5.09
C LYS A 151 -9.72 -17.62 6.45
N LYS A 152 -10.37 -18.34 7.37
CA LYS A 152 -9.89 -18.55 8.74
C LYS A 152 -8.46 -19.09 8.78
N GLU A 153 -8.16 -20.09 7.94
CA GLU A 153 -6.83 -20.71 7.82
C GLU A 153 -5.74 -19.69 7.50
N ASN A 154 -6.04 -18.71 6.63
CA ASN A 154 -5.10 -17.64 6.31
C ASN A 154 -4.88 -16.68 7.48
N CYS A 155 -5.94 -16.36 8.21
CA CYS A 155 -5.81 -15.54 9.41
C CYS A 155 -4.94 -16.23 10.47
N GLU A 156 -5.16 -17.53 10.70
CA GLU A 156 -4.40 -18.34 11.64
C GLU A 156 -2.91 -18.38 11.25
N LYS A 157 -2.59 -18.65 9.99
CA LYS A 157 -1.22 -18.61 9.47
C LYS A 157 -0.54 -17.26 9.74
N ILE A 158 -1.23 -16.15 9.46
CA ILE A 158 -0.66 -14.82 9.66
C ILE A 158 -0.44 -14.51 11.15
N LEU A 159 -1.34 -14.95 12.02
CA LEU A 159 -1.18 -14.81 13.47
C LEU A 159 0.05 -15.58 13.97
N GLU A 160 0.28 -16.80 13.46
CA GLU A 160 1.49 -17.58 13.73
C GLU A 160 2.75 -16.86 13.24
N GLU A 161 2.71 -16.25 12.04
CA GLU A 161 3.82 -15.43 11.53
C GLU A 161 4.08 -14.22 12.43
N TYR A 162 3.03 -13.52 12.92
CA TYR A 162 3.17 -12.40 13.86
C TYR A 162 3.81 -12.83 15.18
N GLU A 163 3.43 -13.97 15.70
CA GLU A 163 3.99 -14.52 16.95
C GLU A 163 5.47 -14.90 16.77
N ALA A 164 5.77 -15.60 15.70
CA ALA A 164 7.08 -16.19 15.43
C ALA A 164 8.16 -15.18 15.04
N ALA A 165 7.80 -14.05 14.42
CA ALA A 165 8.74 -13.02 14.01
C ALA A 165 9.43 -12.37 15.21
N ASP A 166 10.73 -12.04 15.10
CA ASP A 166 11.47 -11.26 16.11
C ASP A 166 10.93 -9.81 16.15
N PHE A 167 10.65 -9.23 14.98
CA PHE A 167 10.09 -7.89 14.82
C PHE A 167 9.09 -7.87 13.66
N ILE A 168 8.17 -6.88 13.70
CA ILE A 168 7.21 -6.63 12.63
C ILE A 168 7.43 -5.20 12.11
N SER A 169 7.76 -5.07 10.84
CA SER A 169 7.90 -3.78 10.14
C SER A 169 6.56 -3.35 9.58
N ILE A 170 6.17 -2.14 9.88
CA ILE A 170 4.87 -1.56 9.56
C ILE A 170 5.01 -0.11 9.07
N PRO A 171 4.10 0.37 8.18
CA PRO A 171 4.33 1.63 7.48
C PRO A 171 3.83 2.89 8.21
N SER A 172 3.00 2.77 9.25
CA SER A 172 2.31 3.94 9.81
C SER A 172 1.90 3.79 11.28
N SER A 173 1.62 4.92 11.92
CA SER A 173 1.22 4.98 13.33
C SER A 173 -0.14 4.32 13.59
N HIS A 174 -1.12 4.48 12.70
CA HIS A 174 -2.43 3.83 12.88
C HIS A 174 -2.34 2.30 12.73
N VAL A 175 -1.46 1.80 11.85
CA VAL A 175 -1.15 0.37 11.76
C VAL A 175 -0.53 -0.11 13.07
N LYS A 176 0.45 0.63 13.61
CA LYS A 176 1.02 0.31 14.94
C LYS A 176 -0.05 0.18 16.00
N ASN A 177 -0.99 1.12 16.04
CA ASN A 177 -2.07 1.09 17.03
C ASN A 177 -2.95 -0.15 16.88
N SER A 178 -3.23 -0.59 15.64
CA SER A 178 -3.99 -1.81 15.40
C SER A 178 -3.27 -3.07 15.91
N PHE A 179 -1.95 -3.14 15.79
CA PHE A 179 -1.18 -4.27 16.34
C PHE A 179 -1.16 -4.28 17.86
N ILE A 180 -1.02 -3.11 18.49
CA ILE A 180 -1.05 -2.97 19.95
C ILE A 180 -2.45 -3.35 20.50
N GLU A 181 -3.53 -2.94 19.84
CA GLU A 181 -4.91 -3.30 20.20
C GLU A 181 -5.11 -4.82 20.26
N TYR A 182 -4.44 -5.56 19.40
CA TYR A 182 -4.49 -7.03 19.36
C TYR A 182 -3.34 -7.72 20.12
N GLY A 183 -2.67 -7.01 21.03
CA GLY A 183 -1.76 -7.59 22.01
C GLY A 183 -0.29 -7.70 21.56
N ILE A 184 0.09 -7.22 20.39
CA ILE A 184 1.48 -7.22 19.97
C ILE A 184 2.25 -6.11 20.71
N PRO A 185 3.34 -6.43 21.43
CA PRO A 185 4.11 -5.43 22.16
C PRO A 185 4.70 -4.35 21.25
N SER A 186 4.63 -3.09 21.66
CA SER A 186 5.16 -1.96 20.87
C SER A 186 6.67 -2.08 20.60
N THR A 187 7.41 -2.78 21.46
CA THR A 187 8.85 -3.06 21.30
C THR A 187 9.16 -3.99 20.13
N LYS A 188 8.20 -4.79 19.68
CA LYS A 188 8.29 -5.69 18.54
C LYS A 188 8.01 -4.95 17.21
N LEU A 189 7.49 -3.71 17.25
CA LEU A 189 7.01 -2.98 16.08
C LEU A 189 8.03 -1.94 15.60
N ILE A 190 8.41 -2.03 14.33
CA ILE A 190 9.26 -1.06 13.63
C ILE A 190 8.38 -0.23 12.72
N VAL A 191 8.21 1.06 13.02
CA VAL A 191 7.40 1.96 12.19
C VAL A 191 8.30 2.72 11.23
N THR A 192 8.14 2.49 9.94
CA THR A 192 8.89 3.20 8.90
C THR A 192 7.99 3.48 7.68
N PRO A 193 7.56 4.74 7.49
CA PRO A 193 6.82 5.13 6.29
C PRO A 193 7.63 4.85 5.02
N TYR A 194 6.93 4.40 3.97
CA TYR A 194 7.53 4.11 2.67
C TYR A 194 8.11 5.34 2.00
N GLY A 195 9.03 5.12 1.07
CA GLY A 195 9.55 6.16 0.21
C GLY A 195 8.64 6.41 -1.00
N VAL A 196 8.88 7.54 -1.67
CA VAL A 196 8.30 7.88 -2.96
C VAL A 196 9.42 8.18 -3.96
N ASP A 197 9.17 7.82 -5.22
CA ASP A 197 9.99 8.29 -6.35
C ASP A 197 9.52 9.70 -6.73
N TYR A 198 10.06 10.69 -6.02
CA TYR A 198 9.67 12.09 -6.15
C TYR A 198 9.79 12.58 -7.59
N ASP A 199 10.89 12.31 -8.27
CA ASP A 199 11.18 12.84 -9.60
C ASP A 199 10.22 12.27 -10.67
N SER A 200 9.84 11.01 -10.53
CA SER A 200 8.88 10.37 -11.43
C SER A 200 7.49 11.01 -11.37
N PHE A 201 7.10 11.52 -10.20
CA PHE A 201 5.78 12.13 -10.01
C PHE A 201 5.80 13.66 -9.98
N TYR A 202 6.97 14.28 -9.87
CA TYR A 202 7.09 15.75 -9.84
C TYR A 202 6.42 16.39 -11.05
N VAL A 203 5.55 17.37 -10.77
CA VAL A 203 4.91 18.24 -11.78
C VAL A 203 5.20 19.67 -11.40
N SER A 204 5.75 20.45 -12.35
CA SER A 204 5.90 21.89 -12.17
C SER A 204 4.53 22.54 -12.31
N ARG A 205 4.04 23.12 -11.22
CA ARG A 205 2.74 23.79 -11.15
C ARG A 205 2.97 25.29 -11.02
N LEU A 206 2.48 26.07 -11.97
CA LEU A 206 2.64 27.53 -12.01
C LEU A 206 1.36 28.25 -11.57
N GLU A 207 0.21 27.61 -11.74
CA GLU A 207 -1.10 28.17 -11.42
C GLU A 207 -2.09 27.06 -11.00
N PRO A 208 -3.17 27.40 -10.28
CA PRO A 208 -4.24 26.44 -9.97
C PRO A 208 -4.88 25.86 -11.26
N PRO A 209 -5.39 24.62 -11.23
CA PRO A 209 -6.17 24.08 -12.34
C PRO A 209 -7.41 24.92 -12.62
N LYS A 210 -7.73 25.13 -13.92
CA LYS A 210 -8.89 25.92 -14.34
C LYS A 210 -10.24 25.34 -13.92
N LYS A 211 -10.32 24.03 -13.78
CA LYS A 211 -11.50 23.29 -13.33
C LYS A 211 -11.16 22.56 -12.04
N PHE A 212 -12.04 22.65 -11.05
CA PHE A 212 -11.86 21.89 -9.81
C PHE A 212 -11.97 20.38 -10.09
N LYS A 213 -10.87 19.67 -10.00
CA LYS A 213 -10.79 18.26 -10.30
C LYS A 213 -10.35 17.46 -9.06
N VAL A 214 -11.30 16.70 -8.52
CA VAL A 214 -11.00 15.71 -7.48
C VAL A 214 -10.58 14.41 -8.15
N ILE A 215 -9.51 13.78 -7.68
CA ILE A 215 -9.03 12.50 -8.19
C ILE A 215 -9.05 11.45 -7.08
N PHE A 216 -9.55 10.24 -7.41
CA PHE A 216 -9.40 9.03 -6.64
C PHE A 216 -8.53 8.06 -7.43
N VAL A 217 -7.50 7.49 -6.81
CA VAL A 217 -6.60 6.51 -7.43
C VAL A 217 -6.51 5.27 -6.54
N GLY A 218 -7.01 4.15 -7.03
CA GLY A 218 -7.00 2.88 -6.31
C GLY A 218 -8.03 1.89 -6.82
N MET A 219 -8.02 0.67 -6.30
CA MET A 219 -9.09 -0.31 -6.58
C MET A 219 -10.44 0.25 -6.15
N ILE A 220 -11.47 0.01 -6.94
CA ILE A 220 -12.85 0.33 -6.60
C ILE A 220 -13.37 -0.79 -5.70
N SER A 221 -13.19 -0.59 -4.40
CA SER A 221 -13.42 -1.62 -3.40
C SER A 221 -13.96 -1.04 -2.09
N LEU A 222 -14.54 -1.91 -1.27
CA LEU A 222 -15.11 -1.55 0.03
C LEU A 222 -14.06 -0.93 0.95
N HIS A 223 -12.89 -1.56 1.06
CA HIS A 223 -11.83 -1.07 1.94
C HIS A 223 -11.25 0.29 1.52
N LYS A 224 -11.32 0.61 0.21
CA LYS A 224 -10.94 1.94 -0.32
C LYS A 224 -12.00 3.01 -0.09
N GLY A 225 -13.16 2.64 0.44
CA GLY A 225 -14.19 3.59 0.84
C GLY A 225 -14.83 4.37 -0.30
N ILE A 226 -14.76 3.86 -1.54
CA ILE A 226 -15.26 4.59 -2.72
C ILE A 226 -16.73 5.00 -2.59
N GLY A 227 -17.56 4.17 -1.94
CA GLY A 227 -18.98 4.49 -1.70
C GLY A 227 -19.18 5.77 -0.88
N TYR A 228 -18.30 6.03 0.10
CA TYR A 228 -18.37 7.27 0.89
C TYR A 228 -18.05 8.51 0.04
N LEU A 229 -17.06 8.39 -0.86
CA LEU A 229 -16.73 9.51 -1.77
C LEU A 229 -17.84 9.77 -2.77
N LEU A 230 -18.42 8.74 -3.36
CA LEU A 230 -19.52 8.87 -4.32
C LEU A 230 -20.74 9.50 -3.67
N GLU A 231 -21.10 9.11 -2.45
CA GLU A 231 -22.19 9.70 -1.69
C GLU A 231 -21.90 11.16 -1.32
N ALA A 232 -20.66 11.46 -0.87
CA ALA A 232 -20.26 12.84 -0.58
C ALA A 232 -20.31 13.72 -1.83
N TRP A 233 -19.83 13.21 -2.97
CA TRP A 233 -19.85 13.93 -4.25
C TRP A 233 -21.28 14.21 -4.73
N LYS A 234 -22.19 13.24 -4.59
CA LYS A 234 -23.61 13.40 -4.90
C LYS A 234 -24.26 14.47 -4.03
N ARG A 235 -23.98 14.49 -2.72
CA ARG A 235 -24.55 15.50 -1.79
C ARG A 235 -24.03 16.90 -2.05
N LEU A 236 -22.78 17.05 -2.47
CA LEU A 236 -22.19 18.34 -2.85
C LEU A 236 -22.88 18.95 -4.07
N ASN A 237 -23.38 18.14 -4.99
CA ASN A 237 -24.09 18.56 -6.19
C ASN A 237 -23.41 19.73 -6.94
N LEU A 238 -22.08 19.65 -7.09
CA LEU A 238 -21.30 20.71 -7.73
C LEU A 238 -21.60 20.79 -9.23
N PRO A 239 -21.58 22.00 -9.82
CA PRO A 239 -21.85 22.18 -11.25
C PRO A 239 -20.84 21.39 -12.11
N HIS A 240 -21.31 20.53 -12.99
CA HIS A 240 -20.49 19.65 -13.83
C HIS A 240 -19.53 20.40 -14.77
N TYR A 241 -19.83 21.65 -15.12
CA TYR A 241 -18.93 22.49 -15.90
C TYR A 241 -17.77 23.06 -15.07
N ALA A 242 -17.92 23.18 -13.75
CA ALA A 242 -16.93 23.75 -12.85
C ALA A 242 -16.15 22.70 -12.04
N ALA A 243 -16.73 21.53 -11.81
CA ALA A 243 -16.15 20.47 -11.00
C ALA A 243 -16.24 19.09 -11.67
N GLU A 244 -15.28 18.20 -11.38
CA GLU A 244 -15.21 16.83 -11.88
C GLU A 244 -14.60 15.91 -10.83
N LEU A 245 -15.19 14.71 -10.65
CA LEU A 245 -14.60 13.63 -9.90
C LEU A 245 -14.04 12.58 -10.87
N VAL A 246 -12.73 12.40 -10.88
CA VAL A 246 -12.04 11.40 -11.70
C VAL A 246 -11.71 10.17 -10.86
N ILE A 247 -12.16 9.00 -11.30
CA ILE A 247 -11.93 7.72 -10.63
C ILE A 247 -11.02 6.86 -11.50
N ILE A 248 -9.84 6.52 -10.97
CA ILE A 248 -8.83 5.72 -11.66
C ILE A 248 -8.56 4.45 -10.87
N GLY A 249 -8.81 3.29 -11.47
CA GLY A 249 -8.55 1.99 -10.89
C GLY A 249 -9.40 0.86 -11.44
N SER A 250 -9.09 -0.37 -11.08
CA SER A 250 -9.89 -1.53 -11.44
C SER A 250 -11.04 -1.72 -10.48
N HIS A 251 -12.16 -2.19 -11.00
CA HIS A 251 -13.29 -2.62 -10.19
C HIS A 251 -12.96 -3.93 -9.46
N TYR A 252 -13.32 -4.03 -8.18
CA TYR A 252 -13.05 -5.22 -7.37
C TYR A 252 -14.31 -5.76 -6.69
N ASP A 253 -14.72 -5.21 -5.55
CA ASP A 253 -15.80 -5.76 -4.72
C ASP A 253 -16.92 -4.74 -4.37
N PHE A 254 -16.80 -3.50 -4.81
CA PHE A 254 -17.86 -2.50 -4.64
C PHE A 254 -18.99 -2.75 -5.65
N GLN A 255 -20.23 -2.92 -5.17
CA GLN A 255 -21.41 -3.23 -6.00
C GLN A 255 -22.29 -2.00 -6.32
N GLY A 256 -21.93 -0.83 -5.76
CA GLY A 256 -22.70 0.40 -5.99
C GLY A 256 -22.48 1.01 -7.37
N GLU A 257 -23.36 1.92 -7.74
CA GLU A 257 -23.23 2.72 -8.95
C GLU A 257 -22.04 3.68 -8.84
N ILE A 258 -21.21 3.77 -9.89
CA ILE A 258 -20.06 4.68 -9.95
C ILE A 258 -20.47 6.03 -10.54
N ASN A 259 -21.26 6.03 -11.61
CA ASN A 259 -21.67 7.24 -12.31
C ASN A 259 -22.88 7.93 -11.64
N VAL A 260 -22.73 8.26 -10.36
CA VAL A 260 -23.81 8.83 -9.53
C VAL A 260 -24.26 10.22 -9.96
N THR A 261 -23.42 10.94 -10.70
CA THR A 261 -23.73 12.27 -11.30
C THR A 261 -22.99 12.43 -12.64
N PRO A 262 -23.43 13.36 -13.53
CA PRO A 262 -22.75 13.63 -14.81
C PRO A 262 -21.32 14.16 -14.68
N SER A 263 -20.91 14.59 -13.50
CA SER A 263 -19.55 15.09 -13.23
C SER A 263 -18.57 14.00 -12.73
N VAL A 264 -18.99 12.73 -12.68
CA VAL A 264 -18.11 11.60 -12.37
C VAL A 264 -17.56 11.01 -13.67
N ASN A 265 -16.24 10.87 -13.72
CA ASN A 265 -15.50 10.31 -14.85
C ASN A 265 -14.73 9.07 -14.40
N TYR A 266 -15.20 7.88 -14.76
CA TYR A 266 -14.52 6.62 -14.49
C TYR A 266 -13.60 6.27 -15.65
N VAL A 267 -12.28 6.29 -15.39
CA VAL A 267 -11.24 6.10 -16.40
C VAL A 267 -10.82 4.63 -16.54
N GLY A 268 -11.04 3.82 -15.49
CA GLY A 268 -10.50 2.46 -15.43
C GLY A 268 -9.05 2.41 -14.95
N SER A 269 -8.39 1.25 -15.13
CA SER A 269 -7.00 1.06 -14.70
C SER A 269 -6.02 1.75 -15.63
N LEU A 270 -5.04 2.44 -15.06
CA LEU A 270 -3.92 3.04 -15.77
C LEU A 270 -2.59 2.43 -15.31
N ARG A 271 -1.56 2.52 -16.16
CA ARG A 271 -0.18 2.26 -15.75
C ARG A 271 0.32 3.41 -14.89
N GLN A 272 1.21 3.14 -13.96
CA GLN A 272 1.78 4.15 -13.07
C GLN A 272 2.38 5.35 -13.83
N ALA A 273 3.05 5.11 -14.95
CA ALA A 273 3.61 6.17 -15.78
C ALA A 273 2.56 7.14 -16.35
N ASP A 274 1.32 6.66 -16.56
CA ASP A 274 0.25 7.48 -17.13
C ASP A 274 -0.45 8.34 -16.04
N LEU A 275 -0.28 8.01 -14.75
CA LEU A 275 -0.88 8.73 -13.62
C LEU A 275 -0.36 10.17 -13.49
N LYS A 276 0.91 10.41 -13.82
CA LYS A 276 1.53 11.76 -13.72
C LYS A 276 0.73 12.83 -14.44
N LYS A 277 0.17 12.52 -15.62
CA LYS A 277 -0.67 13.45 -16.38
C LYS A 277 -1.94 13.80 -15.58
N TRP A 278 -2.62 12.81 -15.03
CA TRP A 278 -3.84 13.00 -14.25
C TRP A 278 -3.58 13.76 -12.95
N TYR A 279 -2.49 13.45 -12.28
CA TYR A 279 -2.04 14.24 -11.14
C TYR A 279 -1.76 15.70 -11.52
N GLY A 280 -1.13 15.95 -12.69
CA GLY A 280 -0.86 17.31 -13.15
C GLY A 280 -2.10 18.18 -13.35
N GLU A 281 -3.25 17.57 -13.63
CA GLU A 281 -4.52 18.24 -13.86
C GLU A 281 -5.43 18.30 -12.62
N ALA A 282 -5.12 17.58 -11.55
CA ALA A 282 -5.98 17.47 -10.38
C ALA A 282 -5.79 18.63 -9.40
N SER A 283 -6.86 18.98 -8.68
CA SER A 283 -6.87 19.96 -7.60
C SER A 283 -6.69 19.31 -6.24
N LEU A 284 -7.23 18.10 -6.04
CA LEU A 284 -7.26 17.39 -4.76
C LEU A 284 -7.25 15.88 -5.00
N LEU A 285 -6.39 15.14 -4.30
CA LEU A 285 -6.54 13.68 -4.15
C LEU A 285 -7.46 13.40 -2.97
N VAL A 286 -8.49 12.57 -3.16
CA VAL A 286 -9.33 12.08 -2.06
C VAL A 286 -9.15 10.59 -1.91
N LEU A 287 -8.74 10.16 -0.71
CA LEU A 287 -8.59 8.75 -0.33
C LEU A 287 -9.44 8.42 0.90
N PRO A 288 -10.70 8.02 0.71
CA PRO A 288 -11.67 7.79 1.79
C PRO A 288 -11.56 6.40 2.41
N SER A 289 -10.42 5.73 2.27
CA SER A 289 -10.21 4.34 2.68
C SER A 289 -10.57 4.13 4.16
N VAL A 290 -11.22 3.01 4.45
CA VAL A 290 -11.54 2.58 5.82
C VAL A 290 -10.46 1.65 6.39
N GLN A 291 -9.55 1.19 5.52
CA GLN A 291 -8.44 0.32 5.90
C GLN A 291 -7.31 0.42 4.85
N GLU A 292 -6.11 0.80 5.29
CA GLU A 292 -4.86 0.82 4.54
C GLU A 292 -3.68 0.58 5.48
N GLY A 293 -2.49 0.37 4.93
CA GLY A 293 -1.25 0.49 5.66
C GLY A 293 -0.69 1.91 5.60
N LEU A 294 -0.14 2.22 4.42
CA LEU A 294 0.25 3.55 3.96
C LEU A 294 0.02 3.58 2.45
N ALA A 295 -1.02 4.26 2.03
CA ALA A 295 -1.35 4.30 0.60
C ALA A 295 -0.35 5.18 -0.16
N MET A 296 0.46 4.55 -1.01
CA MET A 296 1.56 5.21 -1.74
C MET A 296 1.07 6.34 -2.65
N VAL A 297 -0.15 6.24 -3.19
CA VAL A 297 -0.76 7.28 -4.02
C VAL A 297 -0.84 8.66 -3.33
N GLN A 298 -0.83 8.70 -1.99
CA GLN A 298 -0.79 9.95 -1.23
C GLN A 298 0.56 10.66 -1.42
N ALA A 299 1.65 9.92 -1.29
CA ALA A 299 2.99 10.46 -1.50
C ALA A 299 3.24 10.85 -2.97
N GLU A 300 2.69 10.07 -3.91
CA GLU A 300 2.72 10.37 -5.36
C GLU A 300 1.98 11.66 -5.68
N ALA A 301 0.77 11.86 -5.13
CA ALA A 301 -0.02 13.07 -5.31
C ALA A 301 0.69 14.30 -4.70
N LEU A 302 1.23 14.18 -3.49
CA LEU A 302 2.02 15.25 -2.87
C LEU A 302 3.25 15.59 -3.72
N ALA A 303 3.96 14.61 -4.29
CA ALA A 303 5.09 14.85 -5.18
C ALA A 303 4.67 15.60 -6.46
N ALA A 304 3.43 15.37 -6.93
CA ALA A 304 2.84 16.12 -8.05
C ALA A 304 2.29 17.51 -7.67
N GLY A 305 2.41 17.92 -6.40
CA GLY A 305 1.91 19.22 -5.93
C GLY A 305 0.40 19.25 -5.70
N ILE A 306 -0.23 18.10 -5.41
CA ILE A 306 -1.64 18.00 -5.10
C ILE A 306 -1.80 17.75 -3.60
N PRO A 307 -2.60 18.57 -2.89
CA PRO A 307 -2.95 18.26 -1.51
C PRO A 307 -3.81 17.03 -1.43
N ILE A 308 -3.79 16.37 -0.27
CA ILE A 308 -4.56 15.14 -0.05
C ILE A 308 -5.67 15.36 0.97
N LEU A 309 -6.84 14.79 0.70
CA LEU A 309 -7.88 14.57 1.71
C LEU A 309 -7.96 13.08 1.96
N CYS A 310 -7.55 12.66 3.13
CA CYS A 310 -7.49 11.25 3.47
C CYS A 310 -8.15 10.97 4.83
N THR A 311 -8.43 9.71 5.10
CA THR A 311 -8.95 9.33 6.41
C THR A 311 -7.82 9.00 7.39
N ASP A 312 -8.18 8.91 8.67
CA ASP A 312 -7.31 8.45 9.77
C ASP A 312 -6.89 6.97 9.65
N ARG A 313 -7.35 6.27 8.59
CA ARG A 313 -7.05 4.85 8.29
C ARG A 313 -6.20 4.65 7.04
N THR A 314 -5.53 5.69 6.57
CA THR A 314 -4.72 5.65 5.32
C THR A 314 -3.22 5.78 5.56
N GLY A 315 -2.78 6.12 6.77
CA GLY A 315 -1.40 6.49 7.08
C GLY A 315 -1.05 7.93 6.67
N GLY A 316 -2.00 8.69 6.14
CA GLY A 316 -1.76 10.07 5.70
C GLY A 316 -1.27 10.98 6.82
N GLN A 317 -1.74 10.80 8.05
CA GLN A 317 -1.29 11.54 9.23
C GLN A 317 0.21 11.40 9.53
N ASP A 318 0.88 10.36 9.00
CA ASP A 318 2.33 10.20 9.12
C ASP A 318 3.08 10.89 7.97
N LEU A 319 2.36 11.30 6.91
CA LEU A 319 2.92 11.96 5.72
C LEU A 319 2.69 13.47 5.71
N ILE A 320 1.60 13.97 6.27
CA ILE A 320 1.21 15.38 6.21
C ILE A 320 1.00 15.98 7.59
N HIS A 321 1.05 17.30 7.63
CA HIS A 321 0.46 18.09 8.73
C HIS A 321 -0.94 18.51 8.27
N ASP A 322 -1.96 18.17 9.07
CA ASP A 322 -3.35 18.51 8.80
C ASP A 322 -3.55 20.02 8.69
N GLY A 323 -4.24 20.47 7.65
CA GLY A 323 -4.44 21.87 7.32
C GLY A 323 -3.27 22.56 6.60
N GLU A 324 -2.06 21.96 6.54
CA GLU A 324 -0.90 22.55 5.86
C GLU A 324 -0.60 21.90 4.49
N HIS A 325 -0.75 20.55 4.39
CA HIS A 325 -0.43 19.79 3.19
C HIS A 325 -1.65 19.03 2.64
N GLY A 326 -2.79 19.15 3.29
CA GLY A 326 -4.02 18.43 3.05
C GLY A 326 -4.84 18.31 4.32
N PHE A 327 -5.82 17.37 4.32
CA PHE A 327 -6.71 17.16 5.44
C PHE A 327 -6.78 15.69 5.83
N VAL A 328 -6.89 15.44 7.13
CA VAL A 328 -7.17 14.13 7.70
C VAL A 328 -8.56 14.15 8.36
N VAL A 329 -9.44 13.27 7.91
CA VAL A 329 -10.82 13.19 8.44
C VAL A 329 -11.09 11.80 9.05
N PRO A 330 -12.08 11.66 9.94
CA PRO A 330 -12.49 10.34 10.40
C PRO A 330 -12.93 9.45 9.23
N HIS A 331 -12.54 8.17 9.28
CA HIS A 331 -13.00 7.19 8.28
C HIS A 331 -14.52 6.98 8.35
N ALA A 332 -15.10 6.48 7.27
CA ALA A 332 -16.54 6.21 7.15
C ALA A 332 -17.45 7.42 7.48
N ASN A 333 -16.95 8.64 7.33
CA ASN A 333 -17.67 9.89 7.64
C ASN A 333 -17.91 10.71 6.37
N ILE A 334 -19.12 10.59 5.82
CA ILE A 334 -19.55 11.29 4.60
C ILE A 334 -19.59 12.80 4.83
N ASP A 335 -20.08 13.26 6.00
CA ASP A 335 -20.27 14.69 6.29
C ASP A 335 -18.91 15.41 6.34
N ALA A 336 -17.89 14.77 6.92
CA ALA A 336 -16.53 15.31 6.92
C ALA A 336 -15.91 15.38 5.50
N LEU A 337 -16.21 14.40 4.64
CA LEU A 337 -15.81 14.46 3.22
C LEU A 337 -16.51 15.61 2.50
N VAL A 338 -17.82 15.77 2.70
CA VAL A 338 -18.62 16.88 2.14
C VAL A 338 -18.06 18.23 2.57
N GLU A 339 -17.78 18.40 3.87
CA GLU A 339 -17.21 19.63 4.43
C GLU A 339 -15.88 19.98 3.76
N LYS A 340 -14.93 19.03 3.73
CA LYS A 340 -13.57 19.30 3.25
C LYS A 340 -13.48 19.43 1.72
N ILE A 341 -14.25 18.64 0.96
CA ILE A 341 -14.34 18.82 -0.51
C ILE A 341 -15.04 20.14 -0.85
N GLY A 342 -16.10 20.49 -0.12
CA GLY A 342 -16.80 21.78 -0.29
C GLY A 342 -15.88 22.97 0.03
N TRP A 343 -15.11 22.88 1.12
CA TRP A 343 -14.11 23.89 1.44
C TRP A 343 -13.06 24.02 0.32
N ALA A 344 -12.53 22.89 -0.17
CA ALA A 344 -11.53 22.85 -1.23
C ALA A 344 -12.06 23.48 -2.54
N TYR A 345 -13.33 23.26 -2.86
CA TYR A 345 -13.97 23.88 -4.01
C TYR A 345 -14.09 25.40 -3.87
N ALA A 346 -14.41 25.90 -2.68
CA ALA A 346 -14.56 27.34 -2.41
C ALA A 346 -13.22 28.08 -2.28
N HIS A 347 -12.12 27.38 -1.91
CA HIS A 347 -10.83 27.98 -1.56
C HIS A 347 -9.68 27.44 -2.43
N GLN A 348 -9.85 27.46 -3.76
CA GLN A 348 -8.90 26.82 -4.68
C GLN A 348 -7.48 27.39 -4.64
N GLU A 349 -7.32 28.69 -4.34
CA GLU A 349 -6.01 29.34 -4.17
C GLU A 349 -5.29 28.82 -2.93
N ASP A 350 -5.97 28.68 -1.80
CA ASP A 350 -5.39 28.13 -0.57
C ASP A 350 -5.08 26.65 -0.74
N LEU A 351 -5.97 25.91 -1.40
CA LEU A 351 -5.76 24.51 -1.76
C LEU A 351 -4.51 24.33 -2.63
N TYR A 352 -4.32 25.20 -3.61
CA TYR A 352 -3.12 25.19 -4.46
C TYR A 352 -1.84 25.43 -3.65
N ARG A 353 -1.83 26.45 -2.75
CA ARG A 353 -0.69 26.71 -1.86
C ARG A 353 -0.38 25.54 -0.95
N MET A 354 -1.41 24.88 -0.42
CA MET A 354 -1.32 23.65 0.37
C MET A 354 -0.65 22.52 -0.44
N GLY A 355 -0.97 22.37 -1.72
CA GLY A 355 -0.35 21.39 -2.62
C GLY A 355 1.15 21.68 -2.83
N ILE A 356 1.54 22.93 -3.05
CA ILE A 356 2.95 23.33 -3.19
C ILE A 356 3.73 23.10 -1.88
N ALA A 357 3.11 23.41 -0.73
CA ALA A 357 3.71 23.11 0.57
C ALA A 357 3.92 21.59 0.75
N GLY A 358 2.92 20.78 0.41
CA GLY A 358 2.99 19.32 0.43
C GLY A 358 4.07 18.77 -0.51
N GLN A 359 4.23 19.34 -1.71
CA GLN A 359 5.27 18.95 -2.67
C GLN A 359 6.69 19.17 -2.09
N ASN A 360 6.91 20.26 -1.39
CA ASN A 360 8.19 20.51 -0.74
C ASN A 360 8.41 19.59 0.47
N HIS A 361 7.37 19.36 1.24
CA HIS A 361 7.41 18.53 2.44
C HIS A 361 7.72 17.05 2.14
N ILE A 362 7.13 16.48 1.06
CA ILE A 362 7.25 15.05 0.76
C ILE A 362 8.67 14.65 0.27
N LYS A 363 9.51 15.58 -0.14
CA LYS A 363 10.90 15.32 -0.56
C LYS A 363 11.72 14.53 0.46
N LYS A 364 11.44 14.71 1.75
CA LYS A 364 12.11 14.00 2.85
C LYS A 364 11.75 12.49 2.92
N TYR A 365 10.67 12.05 2.25
CA TYR A 365 10.21 10.67 2.20
C TYR A 365 10.72 9.95 0.94
N SER A 366 11.99 10.08 0.63
CA SER A 366 12.59 9.33 -0.49
C SER A 366 12.86 7.86 -0.12
N TRP A 367 12.98 6.99 -1.13
CA TRP A 367 13.42 5.60 -0.92
C TRP A 367 14.80 5.52 -0.27
N ASN A 368 15.68 6.51 -0.52
CA ASN A 368 16.98 6.59 0.13
C ASN A 368 16.85 6.88 1.64
N ALA A 369 15.93 7.75 2.03
CA ALA A 369 15.64 8.03 3.44
C ALA A 369 15.03 6.80 4.14
N TYR A 370 14.12 6.09 3.46
CA TYR A 370 13.57 4.81 3.90
C TYR A 370 14.70 3.79 4.14
N GLY A 371 15.55 3.54 3.13
CA GLY A 371 16.66 2.59 3.23
C GLY A 371 17.61 2.91 4.38
N LYS A 372 17.94 4.20 4.59
CA LYS A 372 18.77 4.64 5.73
C LYS A 372 18.13 4.31 7.09
N LYS A 373 16.82 4.51 7.22
CA LYS A 373 16.08 4.16 8.45
C LYS A 373 16.06 2.65 8.68
N MET A 374 15.77 1.86 7.64
CA MET A 374 15.74 0.41 7.73
C MET A 374 17.13 -0.15 8.11
N MET A 375 18.21 0.34 7.50
CA MET A 375 19.57 -0.04 7.85
C MET A 375 19.89 0.24 9.32
N LYS A 376 19.47 1.39 9.86
CA LYS A 376 19.65 1.70 11.28
C LYS A 376 18.92 0.67 12.18
N HIS A 377 17.69 0.28 11.82
CA HIS A 377 16.94 -0.73 12.56
C HIS A 377 17.65 -2.10 12.50
N TYR A 378 18.03 -2.55 11.30
CA TYR A 378 18.68 -3.86 11.12
C TYR A 378 20.02 -3.96 11.84
N THR A 379 20.84 -2.90 11.77
CA THR A 379 22.11 -2.86 12.51
C THR A 379 21.88 -2.96 14.02
N LYS A 380 20.86 -2.25 14.55
CA LYS A 380 20.52 -2.31 15.98
C LYS A 380 20.03 -3.71 16.40
N ILE A 381 19.19 -4.34 15.58
CA ILE A 381 18.63 -5.68 15.86
C ILE A 381 19.73 -6.75 15.89
N LEU A 382 20.73 -6.65 15.01
CA LEU A 382 21.81 -7.61 14.92
C LEU A 382 22.95 -7.34 15.93
N ALA A 383 22.98 -6.16 16.54
CA ALA A 383 23.95 -5.83 17.58
C ALA A 383 23.53 -6.27 19.01
N GLY A 384 22.28 -6.74 19.17
CA GLY A 384 21.67 -7.15 20.45
C GLY A 384 20.83 -6.06 21.03
#